data_10944622aaa2e720ef88661000d919d3
#
_entry.id   10944622aaa2e720ef88661000d919d3
#
_cell.length_a   1.000
_cell.length_b   1.000
_cell.length_c   1.000
_cell.angle_alpha   90.00
_cell.angle_beta   90.00
_cell.angle_gamma   90.00
#
_symmetry.space_group_name_H-M   'P 1'
#
loop_
_entity.id
_entity.type
_entity.pdbx_description
1 polymer ?
#
loop_
_entity_poly.entity_id
_entity_poly.type
_entity_poly.pdbx_seq_one_letter_code
_entity_poly.pdbx_strand_id
1 'polypeptide(L)'
;MNLSKGQKKGIFLPILISALGVISSIIFVNQVRLIVENINAPIIRILWLIFLLIGTRLIQFICEEYETFLRGQLSAKLENAYSLKTFITIFNSNSRKVKAIHSADEVSRLTTDVGIVTECISNTIPTLILAFFQLVVTAIYLAFIQPSLTCLILCIMPIMLVIGHVYSKQIIPISRDLRKTDSELNSIMQENIQKHEVTRWLN
;
A
#
# COMPACT_ATOMS: atom_id res chain seq x y z
N MET A 1 6.12 20.08 -6.80
CA MET A 1 4.72 19.63 -6.79
C MET A 1 4.06 20.18 -5.53
N ASN A 2 3.31 21.29 -5.64
CA ASN A 2 2.67 21.93 -4.48
C ASN A 2 1.31 21.27 -4.21
N LEU A 3 1.29 20.35 -3.26
CA LEU A 3 0.04 19.81 -2.73
C LEU A 3 -0.74 20.94 -2.05
N SER A 4 -2.01 21.11 -2.39
CA SER A 4 -2.92 22.04 -1.73
C SER A 4 -2.95 21.80 -0.22
N LYS A 5 -3.12 22.86 0.60
CA LYS A 5 -3.21 22.75 2.07
C LYS A 5 -4.25 21.71 2.55
N GLY A 6 -5.33 21.52 1.79
CA GLY A 6 -6.36 20.51 2.07
C GLY A 6 -5.89 19.06 1.83
N GLN A 7 -5.05 18.84 0.82
CA GLN A 7 -4.49 17.52 0.50
C GLN A 7 -3.45 17.08 1.54
N LYS A 8 -2.67 18.01 2.09
CA LYS A 8 -1.72 17.73 3.19
C LYS A 8 -2.44 17.26 4.46
N LYS A 9 -3.56 17.89 4.83
CA LYS A 9 -4.37 17.43 5.96
C LYS A 9 -4.98 16.05 5.74
N GLY A 10 -5.37 15.73 4.50
CA GLY A 10 -5.90 14.42 4.13
C GLY A 10 -4.88 13.29 4.24
N ILE A 11 -3.58 13.57 4.08
CA ILE A 11 -2.50 12.59 4.26
C ILE A 11 -2.11 12.44 5.74
N PHE A 12 -2.14 13.54 6.50
CA PHE A 12 -1.68 13.55 7.89
C PHE A 12 -2.62 12.78 8.83
N LEU A 13 -3.93 12.86 8.60
CA LEU A 13 -4.92 12.21 9.47
C LEU A 13 -4.82 10.67 9.47
N PRO A 14 -4.74 9.97 8.32
CA PRO A 14 -4.50 8.54 8.30
C PRO A 14 -3.21 8.14 9.03
N ILE A 15 -2.11 8.88 8.81
CA ILE A 15 -0.81 8.58 9.46
C ILE A 15 -0.93 8.69 10.99
N LEU A 16 -1.67 9.66 11.50
CA LEU A 16 -1.85 9.84 12.94
C LEU A 16 -2.69 8.70 13.54
N ILE A 17 -3.72 8.25 12.84
CA ILE A 17 -4.54 7.11 13.28
C ILE A 17 -3.72 5.81 13.25
N SER A 18 -2.91 5.61 12.22
CA SER A 18 -2.02 4.45 12.15
C SER A 18 -0.96 4.47 13.26
N ALA A 19 -0.42 5.63 13.61
CA ALA A 19 0.50 5.75 14.73
C ALA A 19 -0.16 5.35 16.07
N LEU A 20 -1.43 5.71 16.28
CA LEU A 20 -2.21 5.22 17.42
C LEU A 20 -2.40 3.70 17.38
N GLY A 21 -2.61 3.11 16.20
CA GLY A 21 -2.66 1.66 16.00
C GLY A 21 -1.37 0.98 16.41
N VAL A 22 -0.20 1.55 16.06
CA VAL A 22 1.12 1.03 16.48
C VAL A 22 1.27 1.06 18.00
N ILE A 23 0.87 2.14 18.66
CA ILE A 23 0.91 2.22 20.14
C ILE A 23 -0.01 1.16 20.76
N SER A 24 -1.22 1.00 20.22
CA SER A 24 -2.16 -0.03 20.66
C SER A 24 -1.59 -1.44 20.50
N SER A 25 -0.84 -1.72 19.44
CA SER A 25 -0.21 -3.03 19.23
C SER A 25 0.85 -3.35 20.30
N ILE A 26 1.60 -2.34 20.76
CA ILE A 26 2.58 -2.52 21.86
C ILE A 26 1.87 -2.78 23.20
N ILE A 27 0.78 -2.04 23.46
CA ILE A 27 -0.05 -2.27 24.64
C ILE A 27 -0.57 -3.71 24.64
N PHE A 28 -1.03 -4.20 23.49
CA PHE A 28 -1.46 -5.58 23.32
C PHE A 28 -0.35 -6.59 23.65
N VAL A 29 0.85 -6.40 23.10
CA VAL A 29 2.00 -7.29 23.39
C VAL A 29 2.34 -7.29 24.89
N ASN A 30 2.30 -6.13 25.53
CA ASN A 30 2.54 -6.01 26.96
C ASN A 30 1.45 -6.73 27.79
N GLN A 31 0.19 -6.67 27.37
CA GLN A 31 -0.90 -7.41 28.03
C GLN A 31 -0.73 -8.92 27.90
N VAL A 32 -0.34 -9.42 26.71
CA VAL A 32 -0.03 -10.83 26.52
C VAL A 32 1.08 -11.27 27.45
N ARG A 33 2.15 -10.48 27.57
CA ARG A 33 3.23 -10.72 28.52
C ARG A 33 2.72 -10.81 29.96
N LEU A 34 1.90 -9.85 30.39
CA LEU A 34 1.32 -9.83 31.74
C LEU A 34 0.45 -11.05 32.03
N ILE A 35 -0.29 -11.57 31.04
CA ILE A 35 -1.08 -12.79 31.17
C ILE A 35 -0.17 -14.00 31.41
N VAL A 36 0.91 -14.11 30.63
CA VAL A 36 1.88 -15.20 30.74
C VAL A 36 2.62 -15.18 32.11
N GLU A 37 3.04 -13.99 32.56
CA GLU A 37 3.70 -13.81 33.84
C GLU A 37 2.76 -14.11 35.02
N ASN A 38 1.47 -13.89 34.89
CA ASN A 38 0.45 -14.08 35.91
C ASN A 38 -0.39 -15.37 35.73
N ILE A 39 0.14 -16.38 35.06
CA ILE A 39 -0.60 -17.62 34.77
C ILE A 39 -1.07 -18.35 36.04
N ASN A 40 -0.38 -18.19 37.15
CA ASN A 40 -0.71 -18.75 38.47
C ASN A 40 -1.58 -17.82 39.34
N ALA A 41 -2.01 -16.68 38.83
CA ALA A 41 -2.87 -15.73 39.52
C ALA A 41 -4.32 -16.24 39.62
N PRO A 42 -5.13 -15.69 40.55
CA PRO A 42 -6.56 -16.05 40.63
C PRO A 42 -7.27 -15.81 39.31
N ILE A 43 -8.15 -16.73 38.96
CA ILE A 43 -8.91 -16.74 37.68
C ILE A 43 -9.55 -15.39 37.35
N ILE A 44 -10.07 -14.68 38.33
CA ILE A 44 -10.69 -13.36 38.17
C ILE A 44 -9.71 -12.37 37.55
N ARG A 45 -8.45 -12.36 37.97
CA ARG A 45 -7.42 -11.47 37.42
C ARG A 45 -7.09 -11.79 35.97
N ILE A 46 -7.01 -13.06 35.63
CA ILE A 46 -6.77 -13.52 34.26
C ILE A 46 -7.95 -13.13 33.35
N LEU A 47 -9.19 -13.31 33.80
CA LEU A 47 -10.39 -12.90 33.05
C LEU A 47 -10.40 -11.40 32.78
N TRP A 48 -10.02 -10.56 33.74
CA TRP A 48 -9.91 -9.13 33.55
C TRP A 48 -8.85 -8.75 32.51
N LEU A 49 -7.68 -9.41 32.52
CA LEU A 49 -6.61 -9.18 31.54
C LEU A 49 -7.05 -9.61 30.14
N ILE A 50 -7.78 -10.73 30.01
CA ILE A 50 -8.33 -11.21 28.73
C ILE A 50 -9.39 -10.21 28.20
N PHE A 51 -10.27 -9.73 29.06
CA PHE A 51 -11.27 -8.73 28.68
C PHE A 51 -10.65 -7.44 28.14
N LEU A 52 -9.59 -6.98 28.83
CA LEU A 52 -8.84 -5.79 28.43
C LEU A 52 -8.06 -6.01 27.12
N LEU A 53 -7.54 -7.22 26.90
CA LEU A 53 -6.87 -7.64 25.66
C LEU A 53 -7.86 -7.65 24.48
N ILE A 54 -9.07 -8.17 24.67
CA ILE A 54 -10.11 -8.14 23.64
C ILE A 54 -10.50 -6.70 23.33
N GLY A 55 -10.67 -5.86 24.35
CA GLY A 55 -10.99 -4.44 24.18
C GLY A 55 -9.95 -3.68 23.38
N THR A 56 -8.67 -3.88 23.67
CA THR A 56 -7.57 -3.25 22.89
C THR A 56 -7.53 -3.73 21.45
N ARG A 57 -7.82 -5.00 21.18
CA ARG A 57 -7.91 -5.54 19.82
C ARG A 57 -9.09 -4.97 19.04
N LEU A 58 -10.25 -4.82 19.67
CA LEU A 58 -11.42 -4.21 19.04
C LEU A 58 -11.13 -2.73 18.65
N ILE A 59 -10.53 -1.98 19.56
CA ILE A 59 -10.14 -0.57 19.29
C ILE A 59 -9.16 -0.52 18.13
N GLN A 60 -8.13 -1.38 18.13
CA GLN A 60 -7.15 -1.45 17.05
C GLN A 60 -7.82 -1.74 15.71
N PHE A 61 -8.70 -2.73 15.65
CA PHE A 61 -9.42 -3.11 14.44
C PHE A 61 -10.26 -1.94 13.89
N ILE A 62 -10.98 -1.24 14.76
CA ILE A 62 -11.77 -0.06 14.37
C ILE A 62 -10.86 1.05 13.80
N CYS A 63 -9.70 1.27 14.41
CA CYS A 63 -8.73 2.26 13.92
C CYS A 63 -8.16 1.88 12.54
N GLU A 64 -7.82 0.60 12.31
CA GLU A 64 -7.30 0.09 11.05
C GLU A 64 -8.34 0.20 9.92
N GLU A 65 -9.59 -0.16 10.18
CA GLU A 65 -10.68 -0.03 9.21
C GLU A 65 -10.98 1.44 8.87
N TYR A 66 -10.99 2.31 9.88
CA TYR A 66 -11.21 3.74 9.67
C TYR A 66 -10.05 4.37 8.88
N GLU A 67 -8.81 3.98 9.15
CA GLU A 67 -7.64 4.38 8.38
C GLU A 67 -7.76 3.97 6.92
N THR A 68 -8.10 2.70 6.65
CA THR A 68 -8.29 2.15 5.31
C THR A 68 -9.36 2.94 4.54
N PHE A 69 -10.47 3.25 5.19
CA PHE A 69 -11.52 4.09 4.62
C PHE A 69 -11.02 5.50 4.25
N LEU A 70 -10.27 6.15 5.14
CA LEU A 70 -9.71 7.49 4.88
C LEU A 70 -8.70 7.47 3.74
N ARG A 71 -7.86 6.43 3.66
CA ARG A 71 -6.90 6.26 2.55
C ARG A 71 -7.61 6.04 1.23
N GLY A 72 -8.67 5.23 1.20
CA GLY A 72 -9.50 5.04 0.02
C GLY A 72 -10.13 6.33 -0.48
N GLN A 73 -10.69 7.15 0.43
CA GLN A 73 -11.21 8.46 0.07
C GLN A 73 -10.13 9.41 -0.48
N LEU A 74 -8.95 9.40 0.12
CA LEU A 74 -7.83 10.21 -0.33
C LEU A 74 -7.37 9.79 -1.71
N SER A 75 -7.23 8.47 -1.94
CA SER A 75 -6.86 7.90 -3.23
C SER A 75 -7.84 8.33 -4.32
N ALA A 76 -9.13 8.15 -4.12
CA ALA A 76 -10.16 8.55 -5.08
C ALA A 76 -10.14 10.06 -5.39
N LYS A 77 -9.96 10.91 -4.37
CA LYS A 77 -9.86 12.36 -4.56
C LYS A 77 -8.62 12.77 -5.34
N LEU A 78 -7.49 12.13 -5.08
CA LEU A 78 -6.24 12.40 -5.79
C LEU A 78 -6.33 11.92 -7.24
N GLU A 79 -6.85 10.72 -7.45
CA GLU A 79 -7.04 10.14 -8.79
C GLU A 79 -7.93 11.03 -9.65
N ASN A 80 -9.08 11.47 -9.15
CA ASN A 80 -9.97 12.39 -9.85
C ASN A 80 -9.28 13.72 -10.16
N ALA A 81 -8.54 14.29 -9.19
CA ALA A 81 -7.86 15.57 -9.37
C ALA A 81 -6.72 15.48 -10.39
N TYR A 82 -5.95 14.39 -10.37
CA TYR A 82 -4.85 14.20 -11.33
C TYR A 82 -5.36 13.82 -12.71
N SER A 83 -6.38 12.96 -12.83
CA SER A 83 -7.01 12.61 -14.09
C SER A 83 -7.59 13.85 -14.79
N LEU A 84 -8.33 14.68 -14.04
CA LEU A 84 -8.88 15.93 -14.58
C LEU A 84 -7.78 16.89 -15.03
N LYS A 85 -6.73 17.06 -14.23
CA LYS A 85 -5.60 17.92 -14.56
C LYS A 85 -4.86 17.44 -15.81
N THR A 86 -4.65 16.14 -15.92
CA THR A 86 -3.99 15.51 -17.06
C THR A 86 -4.85 15.68 -18.31
N PHE A 87 -6.15 15.44 -18.21
CA PHE A 87 -7.10 15.65 -19.30
C PHE A 87 -7.10 17.09 -19.80
N ILE A 88 -7.19 18.08 -18.91
CA ILE A 88 -7.14 19.52 -19.28
C ILE A 88 -5.80 19.87 -19.93
N THR A 89 -4.70 19.30 -19.44
CA THR A 89 -3.36 19.57 -20.01
C THR A 89 -3.24 19.03 -21.43
N ILE A 90 -3.76 17.83 -21.70
CA ILE A 90 -3.80 17.24 -23.04
C ILE A 90 -4.68 18.07 -23.96
N PHE A 91 -5.87 18.44 -23.51
CA PHE A 91 -6.82 19.20 -24.30
C PHE A 91 -6.32 20.59 -24.68
N ASN A 92 -5.55 21.24 -23.79
CA ASN A 92 -4.94 22.53 -24.04
C ASN A 92 -3.60 22.45 -24.80
N SER A 93 -3.03 21.27 -24.98
CA SER A 93 -1.85 21.08 -25.79
C SER A 93 -2.22 21.14 -27.28
N ASN A 94 -1.42 21.92 -28.03
CA ASN A 94 -1.65 22.39 -29.38
C ASN A 94 -2.16 21.29 -30.33
N SER A 95 -3.23 21.57 -31.11
CA SER A 95 -3.97 20.65 -31.98
C SER A 95 -3.15 19.79 -32.94
N ARG A 96 -1.91 20.16 -33.28
CA ARG A 96 -1.02 19.35 -34.12
C ARG A 96 -0.47 18.11 -33.41
N LYS A 97 -0.25 18.18 -32.06
CA LYS A 97 0.18 17.02 -31.25
C LYS A 97 -0.99 16.12 -30.90
N VAL A 98 -2.17 16.69 -30.72
CA VAL A 98 -3.40 15.91 -30.43
C VAL A 98 -3.85 15.05 -31.61
N LYS A 99 -3.61 15.50 -32.87
CA LYS A 99 -3.86 14.67 -34.07
C LYS A 99 -2.92 13.48 -34.22
N ALA A 100 -1.74 13.52 -33.59
CA ALA A 100 -0.80 12.39 -33.55
C ALA A 100 -1.09 11.44 -32.38
N ILE A 101 -1.89 11.87 -31.39
CA ILE A 101 -2.37 11.03 -30.29
C ILE A 101 -3.46 10.12 -30.85
N HIS A 102 -3.03 9.06 -31.54
CA HIS A 102 -3.93 8.00 -31.95
C HIS A 102 -4.25 7.15 -30.74
N SER A 103 -5.53 7.28 -30.32
CA SER A 103 -6.26 6.17 -29.76
C SER A 103 -6.30 5.99 -28.24
N ALA A 104 -7.35 5.25 -27.87
CA ALA A 104 -7.65 4.68 -26.56
C ALA A 104 -6.44 4.14 -25.78
N ASP A 105 -5.38 3.72 -26.45
CA ASP A 105 -4.17 3.19 -25.82
C ASP A 105 -3.37 4.25 -25.03
N GLU A 106 -3.22 5.47 -25.57
CA GLU A 106 -2.50 6.54 -24.85
C GLU A 106 -3.32 7.09 -23.68
N VAL A 107 -4.65 7.19 -23.84
CA VAL A 107 -5.55 7.57 -22.74
C VAL A 107 -5.52 6.49 -21.64
N SER A 108 -5.50 5.22 -22.04
CA SER A 108 -5.38 4.10 -21.09
C SER A 108 -4.05 4.11 -20.33
N ARG A 109 -2.94 4.36 -21.02
CA ARG A 109 -1.62 4.52 -20.37
C ARG A 109 -1.59 5.67 -19.39
N LEU A 110 -2.14 6.82 -19.77
CA LEU A 110 -2.21 8.01 -18.91
C LEU A 110 -3.05 7.76 -17.65
N THR A 111 -4.20 7.09 -17.78
CA THR A 111 -5.03 6.74 -16.63
C THR A 111 -4.31 5.72 -15.72
N THR A 112 -3.61 4.76 -16.30
CA THR A 112 -2.81 3.79 -15.54
C THR A 112 -1.66 4.48 -14.80
N ASP A 113 -0.93 5.39 -15.44
CA ASP A 113 0.17 6.13 -14.82
C ASP A 113 -0.33 7.04 -13.68
N VAL A 114 -1.48 7.70 -13.85
CA VAL A 114 -2.14 8.48 -12.79
C VAL A 114 -2.52 7.58 -11.62
N GLY A 115 -3.06 6.40 -11.88
CA GLY A 115 -3.40 5.42 -10.85
C GLY A 115 -2.16 4.99 -10.04
N ILE A 116 -1.06 4.65 -10.71
CA ILE A 116 0.20 4.26 -10.07
C ILE A 116 0.74 5.40 -9.17
N VAL A 117 0.76 6.64 -9.67
CA VAL A 117 1.22 7.80 -8.89
C VAL A 117 0.31 8.05 -7.69
N THR A 118 -0.99 7.93 -7.87
CA THR A 118 -1.96 8.13 -6.79
C THR A 118 -1.81 7.06 -5.72
N GLU A 119 -1.68 5.80 -6.10
CA GLU A 119 -1.44 4.68 -5.19
C GLU A 119 -0.12 4.84 -4.43
N CYS A 120 0.93 5.30 -5.09
CA CYS A 120 2.20 5.57 -4.46
C CYS A 120 2.08 6.65 -3.37
N ILE A 121 1.36 7.74 -3.64
CA ILE A 121 1.19 8.85 -2.70
C ILE A 121 0.21 8.50 -1.56
N SER A 122 -0.88 7.80 -1.87
CA SER A 122 -1.96 7.53 -0.91
C SER A 122 -1.67 6.35 0.00
N ASN A 123 -0.96 5.34 -0.52
CA ASN A 123 -0.76 4.05 0.14
C ASN A 123 0.70 3.74 0.40
N THR A 124 1.53 3.70 -0.64
CA THR A 124 2.90 3.20 -0.53
C THR A 124 3.76 4.04 0.40
N ILE A 125 3.80 5.36 0.19
CA ILE A 125 4.63 6.27 0.99
C ILE A 125 4.17 6.30 2.47
N PRO A 126 2.88 6.49 2.81
CA PRO A 126 2.43 6.44 4.19
C PRO A 126 2.72 5.10 4.86
N THR A 127 2.51 3.99 4.16
CA THR A 127 2.77 2.63 4.70
C THR A 127 4.25 2.43 5.01
N LEU A 128 5.16 2.90 4.16
CA LEU A 128 6.61 2.83 4.43
C LEU A 128 7.01 3.66 5.66
N ILE A 129 6.48 4.87 5.79
CA ILE A 129 6.74 5.72 6.96
C ILE A 129 6.25 5.04 8.24
N LEU A 130 5.06 4.45 8.22
CA LEU A 130 4.49 3.75 9.36
C LEU A 130 5.23 2.48 9.70
N ALA A 131 5.62 1.69 8.70
CA ALA A 131 6.42 0.47 8.90
C ALA A 131 7.76 0.81 9.57
N PHE A 132 8.42 1.90 9.13
CA PHE A 132 9.65 2.37 9.77
C PHE A 132 9.40 2.83 11.21
N PHE A 133 8.34 3.59 11.45
CA PHE A 133 7.96 4.02 12.79
C PHE A 133 7.66 2.82 13.70
N GLN A 134 6.88 1.86 13.22
CA GLN A 134 6.56 0.63 13.95
C GLN A 134 7.82 -0.17 14.30
N LEU A 135 8.76 -0.29 13.34
CA LEU A 135 10.04 -0.98 13.57
C LEU A 135 10.82 -0.31 14.70
N VAL A 136 10.98 1.02 14.64
CA VAL A 136 11.72 1.78 15.67
C VAL A 136 11.09 1.62 17.05
N VAL A 137 9.78 1.82 17.15
CA VAL A 137 9.06 1.74 18.42
C VAL A 137 9.10 0.32 18.99
N THR A 138 8.93 -0.70 18.15
CA THR A 138 9.03 -2.11 18.58
C THR A 138 10.44 -2.48 19.01
N ALA A 139 11.46 -2.02 18.29
CA ALA A 139 12.86 -2.25 18.66
C ALA A 139 13.21 -1.61 20.02
N ILE A 140 12.77 -0.37 20.25
CA ILE A 140 12.95 0.31 21.54
C ILE A 140 12.24 -0.47 22.65
N TYR A 141 10.97 -0.85 22.46
CA TYR A 141 10.21 -1.61 23.45
C TYR A 141 10.88 -2.95 23.78
N LEU A 142 11.33 -3.68 22.77
CA LEU A 142 12.00 -4.96 22.95
C LEU A 142 13.37 -4.82 23.62
N ALA A 143 14.11 -3.75 23.34
CA ALA A 143 15.39 -3.45 23.97
C ALA A 143 15.27 -3.25 25.49
N PHE A 144 14.16 -2.66 25.94
CA PHE A 144 13.89 -2.51 27.37
C PHE A 144 13.54 -3.83 28.08
N ILE A 145 12.94 -4.79 27.35
CA ILE A 145 12.56 -6.09 27.93
C ILE A 145 13.74 -7.06 27.88
N GLN A 146 14.36 -7.21 26.71
CA GLN A 146 15.43 -8.20 26.52
C GLN A 146 16.39 -7.76 25.41
N PRO A 147 17.47 -7.03 25.76
CA PRO A 147 18.39 -6.44 24.79
C PRO A 147 19.09 -7.49 23.89
N SER A 148 19.33 -8.69 24.40
CA SER A 148 19.97 -9.77 23.63
C SER A 148 19.12 -10.23 22.46
N LEU A 149 17.81 -10.40 22.64
CA LEU A 149 16.87 -10.75 21.56
C LEU A 149 16.72 -9.60 20.55
N THR A 150 16.71 -8.36 21.02
CA THR A 150 16.66 -7.19 20.15
C THR A 150 17.85 -7.13 19.21
N CYS A 151 19.05 -7.35 19.73
CA CYS A 151 20.27 -7.40 18.92
C CYS A 151 20.20 -8.50 17.85
N LEU A 152 19.73 -9.69 18.22
CA LEU A 152 19.57 -10.80 17.29
C LEU A 152 18.60 -10.46 16.16
N ILE A 153 17.43 -9.89 16.48
CA ILE A 153 16.42 -9.49 15.47
C ILE A 153 16.98 -8.39 14.55
N LEU A 154 17.65 -7.38 15.10
CA LEU A 154 18.28 -6.32 14.33
C LEU A 154 19.40 -6.83 13.40
N CYS A 155 20.10 -7.90 13.76
CA CYS A 155 21.10 -8.55 12.90
C CYS A 155 20.43 -9.36 11.76
N ILE A 156 19.29 -9.98 12.01
CA ILE A 156 18.57 -10.77 10.98
C ILE A 156 17.92 -9.87 9.92
N MET A 157 17.45 -8.69 10.28
CA MET A 157 16.77 -7.76 9.35
C MET A 157 17.59 -7.42 8.10
N PRO A 158 18.85 -6.98 8.18
CA PRO A 158 19.65 -6.67 6.99
C PRO A 158 19.88 -7.91 6.11
N ILE A 159 20.00 -9.09 6.72
CA ILE A 159 20.15 -10.35 5.98
C ILE A 159 18.90 -10.60 5.13
N MET A 160 17.70 -10.43 5.70
CA MET A 160 16.44 -10.58 4.96
C MET A 160 16.29 -9.54 3.85
N LEU A 161 16.76 -8.29 4.05
CA LEU A 161 16.76 -7.26 3.01
C LEU A 161 17.69 -7.63 1.84
N VAL A 162 18.87 -8.16 2.12
CA VAL A 162 19.80 -8.63 1.07
C VAL A 162 19.19 -9.79 0.29
N ILE A 163 18.62 -10.76 0.97
CA ILE A 163 17.93 -11.90 0.34
C ILE A 163 16.79 -11.39 -0.56
N GLY A 164 15.93 -10.51 -0.04
CA GLY A 164 14.82 -9.91 -0.80
C GLY A 164 15.31 -9.16 -2.03
N HIS A 165 16.42 -8.40 -1.92
CA HIS A 165 17.00 -7.68 -3.06
C HIS A 165 17.55 -8.64 -4.15
N VAL A 166 18.21 -9.73 -3.76
CA VAL A 166 18.71 -10.75 -4.70
C VAL A 166 17.54 -11.40 -5.43
N TYR A 167 16.49 -11.81 -4.72
CA TYR A 167 15.29 -12.38 -5.34
C TYR A 167 14.58 -11.40 -6.26
N SER A 168 14.46 -10.14 -5.87
CA SER A 168 13.85 -9.10 -6.72
C SER A 168 14.58 -8.94 -8.04
N LYS A 169 15.91 -9.00 -8.05
CA LYS A 169 16.70 -8.95 -9.29
C LYS A 169 16.42 -10.11 -10.24
N GLN A 170 16.10 -11.29 -9.72
CA GLN A 170 15.76 -12.46 -10.53
C GLN A 170 14.32 -12.40 -11.07
N ILE A 171 13.39 -11.82 -10.32
CA ILE A 171 11.97 -11.73 -10.68
C ILE A 171 11.71 -10.66 -11.74
N ILE A 172 12.45 -9.55 -11.71
CA ILE A 172 12.26 -8.43 -12.64
C ILE A 172 12.34 -8.84 -14.12
N PRO A 173 13.37 -9.60 -14.59
CA PRO A 173 13.43 -10.03 -15.98
C PRO A 173 12.27 -10.96 -16.35
N ILE A 174 11.91 -11.90 -15.47
CA ILE A 174 10.79 -12.83 -15.68
C ILE A 174 9.48 -12.06 -15.82
N SER A 175 9.25 -11.07 -14.99
CA SER A 175 8.05 -10.21 -15.09
C SER A 175 8.02 -9.37 -16.37
N ARG A 176 9.19 -8.98 -16.92
CA ARG A 176 9.26 -8.28 -18.20
C ARG A 176 8.94 -9.22 -19.37
N ASP A 177 9.43 -10.44 -19.32
CA ASP A 177 9.16 -11.42 -20.38
C ASP A 177 7.69 -11.84 -20.36
N LEU A 178 7.09 -12.03 -19.20
CA LEU A 178 5.64 -12.22 -19.05
C LEU A 178 4.84 -11.09 -19.70
N ARG A 179 5.17 -9.83 -19.39
CA ARG A 179 4.49 -8.67 -20.01
C ARG A 179 4.64 -8.59 -21.51
N LYS A 180 5.79 -9.01 -22.06
CA LYS A 180 5.98 -9.09 -23.52
C LYS A 180 5.06 -10.16 -24.12
N THR A 181 5.03 -11.34 -23.53
CA THR A 181 4.16 -12.44 -23.96
C THR A 181 2.69 -12.06 -23.87
N ASP A 182 2.26 -11.38 -22.81
CA ASP A 182 0.89 -10.85 -22.68
C ASP A 182 0.57 -9.81 -23.77
N SER A 183 1.53 -8.93 -24.08
CA SER A 183 1.37 -7.95 -25.16
C SER A 183 1.26 -8.62 -26.54
N GLU A 184 2.07 -9.64 -26.81
CA GLU A 184 2.00 -10.43 -28.05
C GLU A 184 0.69 -11.20 -28.15
N LEU A 185 0.23 -11.84 -27.08
CA LEU A 185 -1.07 -12.49 -26.98
C LEU A 185 -2.22 -11.51 -27.27
N ASN A 186 -2.20 -10.33 -26.67
CA ASN A 186 -3.22 -9.32 -26.90
C ASN A 186 -3.22 -8.82 -28.36
N SER A 187 -2.04 -8.68 -28.98
CA SER A 187 -1.95 -8.28 -30.39
C SER A 187 -2.50 -9.36 -31.33
N ILE A 188 -2.20 -10.64 -31.07
CA ILE A 188 -2.75 -11.78 -31.83
C ILE A 188 -4.27 -11.88 -31.64
N MET A 189 -4.78 -11.67 -30.42
CA MET A 189 -6.21 -11.66 -30.15
C MET A 189 -6.93 -10.54 -30.94
N GLN A 190 -6.36 -9.32 -30.91
CA GLN A 190 -6.91 -8.19 -31.67
C GLN A 190 -6.90 -8.44 -33.16
N GLU A 191 -5.82 -8.99 -33.71
CA GLU A 191 -5.71 -9.34 -35.12
C GLU A 191 -6.74 -10.42 -35.52
N ASN A 192 -6.94 -11.42 -34.68
CA ASN A 192 -7.94 -12.48 -34.94
C ASN A 192 -9.37 -11.94 -34.88
N ILE A 193 -9.69 -11.04 -33.95
CA ILE A 193 -11.01 -10.41 -33.86
C ILE A 193 -11.27 -9.55 -35.10
N GLN A 194 -10.31 -8.74 -35.53
CA GLN A 194 -10.43 -7.92 -36.75
C GLN A 194 -10.60 -8.78 -38.02
N LYS A 195 -9.85 -9.87 -38.13
CA LYS A 195 -9.98 -10.80 -39.26
C LYS A 195 -11.35 -11.49 -39.26
N HIS A 196 -11.90 -11.82 -38.10
CA HIS A 196 -13.22 -12.45 -37.99
C HIS A 196 -14.36 -11.48 -38.40
N GLU A 197 -14.25 -10.19 -38.10
CA GLU A 197 -15.20 -9.18 -38.60
C GLU A 197 -15.16 -9.05 -40.12
N VAL A 198 -13.96 -8.99 -40.73
CA VAL A 198 -13.79 -8.89 -42.17
C VAL A 198 -14.35 -10.12 -42.90
N THR A 199 -14.17 -11.32 -42.35
CA THR A 199 -14.69 -12.58 -42.96
C THR A 199 -16.21 -12.64 -42.88
N ARG A 200 -16.84 -12.00 -41.90
CA ARG A 200 -18.32 -11.93 -41.77
C ARG A 200 -18.98 -10.97 -42.77
N TRP A 201 -18.24 -10.00 -43.28
CA TRP A 201 -18.71 -9.07 -44.30
C TRP A 201 -18.53 -9.60 -45.71
N LEU A 202 -17.77 -10.70 -45.90
CA LEU A 202 -17.49 -11.32 -47.21
C LEU A 202 -18.37 -12.56 -47.51
N ASN A 203 -19.18 -13.01 -46.55
CA ASN A 203 -20.22 -14.04 -46.72
C ASN A 203 -21.61 -13.41 -46.57
#